data_1bce11ac82b7dd18bcc18b929ef1a4e5
#
_entry.id   1bce11ac82b7dd18bcc18b929ef1a4e5
#
_cell.length_a   1.000
_cell.length_b   1.000
_cell.length_c   1.000
_cell.angle_alpha   90.00
_cell.angle_beta   90.00
_cell.angle_gamma   90.00
#
_symmetry.space_group_name_H-M   'P 1'
#
loop_
_entity.id
_entity.type
_entity.pdbx_description
1 polymer ?
#
loop_
_entity_poly.entity_id
_entity_poly.type
_entity_poly.pdbx_seq_one_letter_code
_entity_poly.pdbx_strand_id
1 'polypeptide(L)'
;MKNIARRTVVLFAILLLCAGATAHSAGVDVKEGEWESSTEMSMAMGGMSMPPTTSRLKYCVTREDLVPKTKTDKDCRIVNKKVVGNTVSWRMECKKAEGEGEVTYRGDTYKGNYRMKMVEDGQTMNMNMKLAGKYLGPCPKGK
;
A
#
# COMPACT_ATOMS: atom_id res chain seq x y z
N MET A 1 47.95 4.88 47.56
CA MET A 1 46.47 5.12 47.64
C MET A 1 45.94 6.15 46.64
N LYS A 2 46.75 6.66 45.69
CA LYS A 2 46.27 7.65 44.68
C LYS A 2 45.81 7.07 43.34
N ASN A 3 45.92 5.78 43.10
CA ASN A 3 45.65 5.16 41.79
C ASN A 3 44.30 4.44 41.71
N ILE A 4 43.59 4.25 42.82
CA ILE A 4 42.29 3.56 42.85
C ILE A 4 41.14 4.54 42.46
N ALA A 5 41.24 5.79 42.87
CA ALA A 5 40.19 6.80 42.53
C ALA A 5 40.12 7.15 41.02
N ARG A 6 41.25 7.01 40.31
CA ARG A 6 41.32 7.36 38.88
C ARG A 6 40.79 6.28 37.98
N ARG A 7 40.78 4.99 38.43
CA ARG A 7 40.21 3.84 37.65
C ARG A 7 38.68 3.75 37.77
N THR A 8 38.12 4.18 38.88
CA THR A 8 36.64 4.16 39.10
C THR A 8 35.91 5.20 38.29
N VAL A 9 36.54 6.36 38.03
CA VAL A 9 35.91 7.45 37.23
C VAL A 9 35.89 7.11 35.75
N VAL A 10 36.88 6.36 35.24
CA VAL A 10 36.90 5.96 33.79
C VAL A 10 35.89 4.86 33.48
N LEU A 11 35.58 3.97 34.42
CA LEU A 11 34.57 2.94 34.26
C LEU A 11 33.12 3.46 34.27
N PHE A 12 32.87 4.60 34.92
CA PHE A 12 31.52 5.21 34.97
C PHE A 12 31.19 6.04 33.72
N ALA A 13 32.21 6.48 32.97
CA ALA A 13 32.01 7.31 31.76
C ALA A 13 31.65 6.48 30.50
N ILE A 14 31.88 5.14 30.53
CA ILE A 14 31.61 4.27 29.37
C ILE A 14 30.19 3.71 29.37
N LEU A 15 29.43 3.81 30.46
CA LEU A 15 28.10 3.24 30.60
C LEU A 15 26.96 4.15 30.14
N LEU A 16 27.23 5.38 29.65
CA LEU A 16 26.21 6.37 29.28
C LEU A 16 26.01 6.57 27.77
N LEU A 17 26.60 5.75 26.91
CA LEU A 17 26.52 5.92 25.44
C LEU A 17 25.65 4.85 24.72
N CYS A 18 24.86 4.07 25.45
CA CYS A 18 23.76 3.31 24.85
C CYS A 18 22.48 4.14 24.85
N ALA A 19 22.50 5.34 24.24
CA ALA A 19 21.28 5.99 23.79
C ALA A 19 20.69 5.12 22.69
N GLY A 20 19.77 4.21 23.09
CA GLY A 20 19.05 3.35 22.18
C GLY A 20 18.34 4.21 21.12
N ALA A 21 18.83 4.17 19.91
CA ALA A 21 18.08 4.62 18.76
C ALA A 21 16.83 3.74 18.69
N THR A 22 15.72 4.19 19.25
CA THR A 22 14.40 3.62 18.98
C THR A 22 14.16 3.82 17.51
N ALA A 23 14.40 2.79 16.70
CA ALA A 23 13.96 2.74 15.33
C ALA A 23 12.42 2.80 15.38
N HIS A 24 11.86 4.00 15.28
CA HIS A 24 10.45 4.17 14.99
C HIS A 24 10.27 3.56 13.60
N SER A 25 9.59 2.43 13.50
CA SER A 25 9.07 1.98 12.22
C SER A 25 8.07 3.05 11.79
N ALA A 26 8.53 3.97 10.95
CA ALA A 26 7.66 4.96 10.34
C ALA A 26 6.63 4.15 9.56
N GLY A 27 5.36 4.21 9.98
CA GLY A 27 4.25 3.63 9.23
C GLY A 27 4.18 4.26 7.84
N VAL A 28 3.32 3.71 6.99
CA VAL A 28 3.08 4.28 5.64
C VAL A 28 2.77 5.77 5.75
N ASP A 29 3.46 6.59 4.95
CA ASP A 29 3.21 8.03 4.84
C ASP A 29 1.90 8.27 4.06
N VAL A 30 0.78 8.17 4.77
CA VAL A 30 -0.57 8.33 4.24
C VAL A 30 -1.41 9.21 5.16
N LYS A 31 -2.18 10.11 4.58
CA LYS A 31 -3.21 10.88 5.29
C LYS A 31 -4.50 10.06 5.34
N GLU A 32 -5.02 9.84 6.53
CA GLU A 32 -6.34 9.23 6.70
C GLU A 32 -7.44 10.20 6.31
N GLY A 33 -8.43 9.74 5.55
CA GLY A 33 -9.53 10.57 5.08
C GLY A 33 -10.09 10.16 3.74
N GLU A 34 -10.84 11.06 3.10
CA GLU A 34 -11.43 10.83 1.79
C GLU A 34 -10.39 10.98 0.69
N TRP A 35 -10.36 10.02 -0.20
CA TRP A 35 -9.47 9.97 -1.36
C TRP A 35 -10.26 9.79 -2.64
N GLU A 36 -9.80 10.40 -3.72
CA GLU A 36 -10.23 10.08 -5.08
C GLU A 36 -9.20 9.17 -5.72
N SER A 37 -9.63 7.96 -6.09
CA SER A 37 -8.84 7.01 -6.88
C SER A 37 -9.20 7.15 -8.35
N SER A 38 -8.20 7.26 -9.21
CA SER A 38 -8.32 7.14 -10.66
C SER A 38 -7.68 5.83 -11.11
N THR A 39 -8.44 5.02 -11.83
CA THR A 39 -7.98 3.74 -12.37
C THR A 39 -8.06 3.79 -13.89
N GLU A 40 -6.91 3.69 -14.56
CA GLU A 40 -6.81 3.46 -16.00
C GLU A 40 -6.67 1.96 -16.24
N MET A 41 -7.64 1.34 -16.90
CA MET A 41 -7.72 -0.09 -17.14
C MET A 41 -7.51 -0.39 -18.63
N SER A 42 -6.59 -1.30 -18.92
CA SER A 42 -6.35 -1.89 -20.23
C SER A 42 -6.67 -3.37 -20.17
N MET A 43 -7.36 -3.90 -21.17
CA MET A 43 -7.73 -5.31 -21.27
C MET A 43 -7.20 -5.91 -22.55
N ALA A 44 -6.78 -7.18 -22.48
CA ALA A 44 -6.41 -7.98 -23.62
C ALA A 44 -7.10 -9.36 -23.52
N MET A 45 -7.73 -9.80 -24.61
CA MET A 45 -8.40 -11.09 -24.73
C MET A 45 -8.17 -11.66 -26.11
N GLY A 46 -7.72 -12.94 -26.21
CA GLY A 46 -7.53 -13.62 -27.49
C GLY A 46 -6.54 -12.93 -28.44
N GLY A 47 -5.55 -12.18 -27.90
CA GLY A 47 -4.59 -11.42 -28.72
C GLY A 47 -5.07 -10.05 -29.19
N MET A 48 -6.31 -9.66 -28.87
CA MET A 48 -6.86 -8.33 -29.15
C MET A 48 -6.74 -7.44 -27.91
N SER A 49 -6.28 -6.22 -28.10
CA SER A 49 -6.25 -5.18 -27.05
C SER A 49 -7.43 -4.24 -27.20
N MET A 50 -8.14 -3.97 -26.10
CA MET A 50 -9.21 -2.98 -26.07
C MET A 50 -8.66 -1.60 -25.70
N PRO A 51 -9.28 -0.51 -26.18
CA PRO A 51 -8.92 0.84 -25.76
C PRO A 51 -8.96 0.97 -24.23
N PRO A 52 -8.00 1.70 -23.62
CA PRO A 52 -7.99 1.90 -22.18
C PRO A 52 -9.20 2.71 -21.73
N THR A 53 -9.75 2.33 -20.58
CA THR A 53 -10.86 3.04 -19.93
C THR A 53 -10.41 3.61 -18.60
N THR A 54 -10.91 4.80 -18.23
CA THR A 54 -10.61 5.43 -16.95
C THR A 54 -11.87 5.48 -16.08
N SER A 55 -11.73 5.06 -14.84
CA SER A 55 -12.79 5.20 -13.82
C SER A 55 -12.27 5.97 -12.62
N ARG A 56 -13.19 6.64 -11.90
CA ARG A 56 -12.88 7.33 -10.65
C ARG A 56 -13.82 6.87 -9.55
N LEU A 57 -13.28 6.77 -8.35
CA LEU A 57 -14.00 6.35 -7.16
C LEU A 57 -13.51 7.15 -5.95
N LYS A 58 -14.45 7.63 -5.12
CA LYS A 58 -14.12 8.23 -3.83
C LYS A 58 -14.40 7.25 -2.71
N TYR A 59 -13.47 7.15 -1.77
CA TYR A 59 -13.60 6.29 -0.60
C TYR A 59 -12.70 6.79 0.54
N CYS A 60 -12.96 6.32 1.76
CA CYS A 60 -12.13 6.63 2.90
C CYS A 60 -10.97 5.65 3.00
N VAL A 61 -9.77 6.19 3.21
CA VAL A 61 -8.54 5.44 3.48
C VAL A 61 -8.20 5.57 4.96
N THR A 62 -7.88 4.45 5.58
CA THR A 62 -7.35 4.38 6.95
C THR A 62 -6.02 3.66 6.92
N ARG A 63 -5.23 3.75 8.00
CA ARG A 63 -3.96 3.02 8.12
C ARG A 63 -4.11 1.49 8.11
N GLU A 64 -5.31 1.01 8.39
CA GLU A 64 -5.63 -0.42 8.36
C GLU A 64 -6.02 -0.89 6.95
N ASP A 65 -6.70 -0.02 6.20
CA ASP A 65 -7.22 -0.29 4.85
C ASP A 65 -6.48 0.56 3.81
N LEU A 66 -5.27 0.11 3.47
CA LEU A 66 -4.35 0.79 2.55
C LEU A 66 -4.44 0.27 1.11
N VAL A 67 -5.24 -0.76 0.85
CA VAL A 67 -5.41 -1.29 -0.50
C VAL A 67 -6.46 -0.45 -1.23
N PRO A 68 -6.11 0.17 -2.38
CA PRO A 68 -7.07 0.95 -3.15
C PRO A 68 -8.28 0.11 -3.57
N LYS A 69 -9.48 0.66 -3.38
CA LYS A 69 -10.72 0.01 -3.81
C LYS A 69 -10.95 0.23 -5.29
N THR A 70 -11.35 -0.82 -5.98
CA THR A 70 -11.77 -0.77 -7.38
C THR A 70 -13.22 -1.24 -7.52
N LYS A 71 -13.87 -0.91 -8.64
CA LYS A 71 -15.26 -1.33 -8.87
C LYS A 71 -15.41 -2.83 -9.13
N THR A 72 -14.29 -3.51 -9.40
CA THR A 72 -14.23 -4.94 -9.75
C THR A 72 -14.02 -5.86 -8.55
N ASP A 73 -13.86 -5.32 -7.34
CA ASP A 73 -13.47 -6.08 -6.14
C ASP A 73 -14.63 -6.84 -5.47
N LYS A 74 -15.78 -6.94 -6.13
CA LYS A 74 -16.90 -7.72 -5.63
C LYS A 74 -16.56 -9.21 -5.63
N ASP A 75 -16.83 -9.89 -4.53
CA ASP A 75 -16.58 -11.32 -4.34
C ASP A 75 -15.10 -11.74 -4.34
N CYS A 76 -14.21 -10.81 -4.05
CA CYS A 76 -12.78 -11.01 -3.94
C CYS A 76 -12.30 -10.86 -2.49
N ARG A 77 -11.25 -11.58 -2.14
CA ARG A 77 -10.56 -11.43 -0.86
C ARG A 77 -9.10 -11.05 -1.07
N ILE A 78 -8.59 -10.19 -0.21
CA ILE A 78 -7.18 -9.84 -0.19
C ILE A 78 -6.43 -10.92 0.58
N VAL A 79 -5.37 -11.43 -0.02
CA VAL A 79 -4.42 -12.35 0.59
C VAL A 79 -3.00 -11.78 0.44
N ASN A 80 -2.09 -12.16 1.34
CA ASN A 80 -0.67 -11.77 1.28
C ASN A 80 -0.41 -10.25 1.20
N LYS A 81 -1.17 -9.46 1.97
CA LYS A 81 -0.86 -8.02 2.09
C LYS A 81 0.49 -7.83 2.79
N LYS A 82 1.38 -7.07 2.17
CA LYS A 82 2.70 -6.72 2.69
C LYS A 82 2.92 -5.21 2.61
N VAL A 83 3.55 -4.65 3.63
CA VAL A 83 3.92 -3.23 3.70
C VAL A 83 5.43 -3.13 3.88
N VAL A 84 6.09 -2.40 2.98
CA VAL A 84 7.53 -2.12 3.05
C VAL A 84 7.73 -0.63 2.81
N GLY A 85 8.14 0.10 3.84
CA GLY A 85 8.20 1.56 3.78
C GLY A 85 6.83 2.14 3.42
N ASN A 86 6.78 2.92 2.36
CA ASN A 86 5.54 3.53 1.85
C ASN A 86 4.82 2.69 0.79
N THR A 87 5.31 1.50 0.50
CA THR A 87 4.77 0.63 -0.53
C THR A 87 3.94 -0.48 0.08
N VAL A 88 2.71 -0.62 -0.40
CA VAL A 88 1.76 -1.67 -0.05
C VAL A 88 1.58 -2.57 -1.26
N SER A 89 1.89 -3.84 -1.12
CA SER A 89 1.64 -4.87 -2.12
C SER A 89 0.62 -5.88 -1.59
N TRP A 90 -0.19 -6.42 -2.48
CA TRP A 90 -1.21 -7.41 -2.12
C TRP A 90 -1.45 -8.38 -3.27
N ARG A 91 -1.98 -9.54 -2.91
CA ARG A 91 -2.59 -10.48 -3.83
C ARG A 91 -4.08 -10.54 -3.54
N MET A 92 -4.88 -10.67 -4.59
CA MET A 92 -6.32 -10.80 -4.49
C MET A 92 -6.77 -12.10 -5.15
N GLU A 93 -7.65 -12.81 -4.49
CA GLU A 93 -8.27 -14.03 -5.01
C GLU A 93 -9.77 -13.84 -5.09
N CYS A 94 -10.33 -14.10 -6.26
CA CYS A 94 -11.75 -14.06 -6.58
C CYS A 94 -12.21 -15.44 -7.05
N LYS A 95 -13.51 -15.65 -7.21
CA LYS A 95 -14.06 -16.96 -7.68
C LYS A 95 -13.52 -17.39 -9.03
N LYS A 96 -13.32 -16.46 -9.98
CA LYS A 96 -12.88 -16.75 -11.36
C LYS A 96 -11.67 -15.91 -11.78
N ALA A 97 -11.04 -15.21 -10.84
CA ALA A 97 -9.93 -14.32 -11.12
C ALA A 97 -8.90 -14.33 -10.00
N GLU A 98 -7.69 -14.00 -10.33
CA GLU A 98 -6.62 -13.71 -9.40
C GLU A 98 -5.92 -12.43 -9.82
N GLY A 99 -5.41 -11.67 -8.84
CA GLY A 99 -4.73 -10.43 -9.13
C GLY A 99 -3.64 -10.12 -8.12
N GLU A 100 -2.74 -9.26 -8.53
CA GLU A 100 -1.67 -8.73 -7.69
C GLU A 100 -1.52 -7.24 -7.93
N GLY A 101 -1.27 -6.50 -6.89
CA GLY A 101 -1.14 -5.06 -6.96
C GLY A 101 -0.10 -4.51 -6.03
N GLU A 102 0.33 -3.31 -6.37
CA GLU A 102 1.26 -2.56 -5.58
C GLU A 102 0.96 -1.06 -5.71
N VAL A 103 0.97 -0.35 -4.60
CA VAL A 103 0.88 1.12 -4.57
C VAL A 103 1.92 1.69 -3.62
N THR A 104 2.45 2.85 -3.98
CA THR A 104 3.35 3.63 -3.13
C THR A 104 2.68 4.93 -2.73
N TYR A 105 2.52 5.16 -1.44
CA TYR A 105 1.98 6.37 -0.86
C TYR A 105 3.06 7.44 -0.69
N ARG A 106 2.66 8.70 -0.84
CA ARG A 106 3.51 9.87 -0.61
C ARG A 106 2.65 11.00 -0.02
N GLY A 107 2.37 10.92 1.28
CA GLY A 107 1.54 11.89 1.99
C GLY A 107 0.10 11.95 1.49
N ASP A 108 -0.17 12.79 0.52
CA ASP A 108 -1.50 13.09 -0.04
C ASP A 108 -1.75 12.50 -1.43
N THR A 109 -0.84 11.68 -1.92
CA THR A 109 -0.96 10.99 -3.21
C THR A 109 -0.51 9.54 -3.11
N TYR A 110 -1.00 8.70 -4.01
CA TYR A 110 -0.41 7.41 -4.30
C TYR A 110 -0.39 7.12 -5.80
N LYS A 111 0.52 6.24 -6.21
CA LYS A 111 0.58 5.66 -7.54
C LYS A 111 0.90 4.19 -7.44
N GLY A 112 0.45 3.42 -8.41
CA GLY A 112 0.74 2.00 -8.47
C GLY A 112 0.10 1.31 -9.65
N ASN A 113 0.20 -0.02 -9.61
CA ASN A 113 -0.32 -0.89 -10.65
C ASN A 113 -1.07 -2.06 -10.02
N TYR A 114 -2.05 -2.56 -10.73
CA TYR A 114 -2.78 -3.76 -10.38
C TYR A 114 -2.99 -4.60 -11.64
N ARG A 115 -2.67 -5.87 -11.58
CA ARG A 115 -2.87 -6.83 -12.66
C ARG A 115 -3.86 -7.88 -12.20
N MET A 116 -4.78 -8.22 -13.08
CA MET A 116 -5.76 -9.26 -12.82
C MET A 116 -5.80 -10.22 -14.02
N LYS A 117 -5.85 -11.50 -13.72
CA LYS A 117 -6.09 -12.57 -14.69
C LYS A 117 -7.41 -13.22 -14.37
N MET A 118 -8.29 -13.29 -15.35
CA MET A 118 -9.59 -13.93 -15.26
C MET A 118 -9.67 -15.07 -16.27
N VAL A 119 -10.33 -16.16 -15.90
CA VAL A 119 -10.63 -17.27 -16.80
C VAL A 119 -12.13 -17.41 -16.88
N GLU A 120 -12.67 -17.24 -18.07
CA GLU A 120 -14.11 -17.40 -18.34
C GLU A 120 -14.30 -18.18 -19.65
N ASP A 121 -15.11 -19.22 -19.61
CA ASP A 121 -15.40 -20.12 -20.75
C ASP A 121 -14.14 -20.64 -21.48
N GLY A 122 -13.10 -20.96 -20.71
CA GLY A 122 -11.81 -21.43 -21.24
C GLY A 122 -10.93 -20.35 -21.86
N GLN A 123 -11.37 -19.11 -21.88
CA GLN A 123 -10.58 -17.97 -22.36
C GLN A 123 -9.91 -17.22 -21.21
N THR A 124 -8.66 -16.86 -21.41
CA THR A 124 -7.92 -16.03 -20.45
C THR A 124 -8.01 -14.56 -20.85
N MET A 125 -8.49 -13.73 -19.90
CA MET A 125 -8.49 -12.29 -20.00
C MET A 125 -7.47 -11.72 -19.05
N ASN A 126 -6.59 -10.87 -19.55
CA ASN A 126 -5.61 -10.16 -18.75
C ASN A 126 -6.00 -8.67 -18.66
N MET A 127 -6.10 -8.17 -17.44
CA MET A 127 -6.37 -6.77 -17.16
C MET A 127 -5.16 -6.13 -16.48
N ASN A 128 -4.73 -4.98 -16.98
CA ASN A 128 -3.71 -4.16 -16.36
C ASN A 128 -4.33 -2.83 -15.98
N MET A 129 -4.14 -2.43 -14.73
CA MET A 129 -4.68 -1.19 -14.18
C MET A 129 -3.54 -0.34 -13.67
N LYS A 130 -3.52 0.94 -14.08
CA LYS A 130 -2.70 1.96 -13.44
C LYS A 130 -3.57 2.66 -12.41
N LEU A 131 -3.06 2.74 -11.20
CA LEU A 131 -3.74 3.32 -10.05
C LEU A 131 -3.09 4.63 -9.68
N ALA A 132 -3.89 5.66 -9.46
CA ALA A 132 -3.43 6.92 -8.90
C ALA A 132 -4.50 7.43 -7.92
N GLY A 133 -4.07 7.99 -6.79
CA GLY A 133 -4.97 8.55 -5.81
C GLY A 133 -4.52 9.90 -5.30
N LYS A 134 -5.50 10.70 -4.90
CA LYS A 134 -5.31 12.02 -4.30
C LYS A 134 -6.20 12.17 -3.09
N TYR A 135 -5.62 12.65 -2.00
CA TYR A 135 -6.33 13.02 -0.79
C TYR A 135 -7.25 14.23 -1.03
N LEU A 136 -8.46 14.18 -0.55
CA LEU A 136 -9.46 15.24 -0.71
C LEU A 136 -9.76 16.00 0.60
N GLY A 137 -9.57 15.34 1.74
CA GLY A 137 -9.90 15.89 3.04
C GLY A 137 -10.34 14.82 4.05
N PRO A 138 -10.88 15.22 5.20
CA PRO A 138 -11.47 14.28 6.16
C PRO A 138 -12.63 13.49 5.55
N CYS A 139 -12.85 12.25 6.03
CA CYS A 139 -14.01 11.48 5.61
C CYS A 139 -15.32 12.19 5.96
N PRO A 140 -16.31 12.18 5.06
CA PRO A 140 -17.64 12.70 5.35
C PRO A 140 -18.24 11.98 6.57
N LYS A 141 -18.79 12.74 7.52
CA LYS A 141 -19.53 12.15 8.65
C LYS A 141 -20.84 11.57 8.12
N GLY A 142 -21.09 10.29 8.33
CA GLY A 142 -22.43 9.69 8.17
C GLY A 142 -22.75 9.12 6.78
N LYS A 143 -21.85 8.34 6.21
CA LYS A 143 -22.24 7.38 5.15
C LYS A 143 -21.78 5.98 5.53
#